data_e3790371546dd6c03e4f2e7c8a8b55fe
#
_entry.id   e3790371546dd6c03e4f2e7c8a8b55fe
#
_cell.length_a   1.000
_cell.length_b   1.000
_cell.length_c   1.000
_cell.angle_alpha   90.00
_cell.angle_beta   90.00
_cell.angle_gamma   90.00
#
_symmetry.space_group_name_H-M   'P 1'
#
loop_
_entity.id
_entity.type
_entity.pdbx_description
1 polymer ?
#
loop_
_entity_poly.entity_id
_entity_poly.type
_entity_poly.pdbx_seq_one_letter_code
_entity_poly.pdbx_strand_id
1 'polypeptide(L)'
;MNTRRRQILKELDLAPLWHLKPETSKQNKSTQQTTARDLMFPPDPAKDSKPCEEIQQMNWDQLKLTVSHCTACLLSQTRTHTVFGVGDENADWLFVGEGPGAREDATGEPFVGQAGKLLDQMLAAIGLERGHHVYITNIVKCRPPNNRNPSSNEAHQCEPYLTRQIELIKPKLIIALGKVAAQNLLGCEDSISSLRGKLYDYSGIPLIVTYHPAYLLRALPEKAKAWKDLCFARSTMQSLL
;
A
#
# COMPACT_ATOMS: atom_id res chain seq x y z
N MET A 1 4.11 -43.08 -1.32
CA MET A 1 3.00 -42.66 -0.44
C MET A 1 2.18 -43.92 -0.10
N ASN A 2 1.94 -44.18 1.20
CA ASN A 2 1.35 -45.43 1.71
C ASN A 2 -0.11 -45.59 1.23
N THR A 3 -0.49 -46.80 0.78
CA THR A 3 -1.82 -47.14 0.23
C THR A 3 -2.97 -46.77 1.17
N ARG A 4 -2.78 -46.93 2.48
CA ARG A 4 -3.74 -46.57 3.52
C ARG A 4 -4.04 -45.06 3.56
N ARG A 5 -3.03 -44.20 3.31
CA ARG A 5 -3.21 -42.74 3.27
C ARG A 5 -3.98 -42.27 2.04
N ARG A 6 -3.83 -42.94 0.90
CA ARG A 6 -4.61 -42.68 -0.32
C ARG A 6 -6.08 -43.03 -0.13
N GLN A 7 -6.37 -44.09 0.58
CA GLN A 7 -7.74 -44.54 0.84
C GLN A 7 -8.47 -43.57 1.77
N ILE A 8 -7.85 -43.11 2.84
CA ILE A 8 -8.37 -42.12 3.76
C ILE A 8 -8.67 -40.78 3.05
N LEU A 9 -7.78 -40.33 2.17
CA LEU A 9 -7.99 -39.07 1.43
C LEU A 9 -9.12 -39.18 0.40
N LYS A 10 -9.36 -40.39 -0.13
CA LYS A 10 -10.50 -40.65 -1.04
C LYS A 10 -11.83 -40.68 -0.28
N GLU A 11 -11.85 -41.27 0.92
CA GLU A 11 -13.02 -41.32 1.79
C GLU A 11 -13.41 -39.92 2.37
N LEU A 12 -12.42 -39.02 2.48
CA LEU A 12 -12.63 -37.64 2.92
C LEU A 12 -12.91 -36.67 1.77
N ASP A 13 -13.11 -37.16 0.55
CA ASP A 13 -13.37 -36.34 -0.67
C ASP A 13 -12.25 -35.32 -0.99
N LEU A 14 -11.02 -35.61 -0.55
CA LEU A 14 -9.81 -34.78 -0.76
C LEU A 14 -8.96 -35.26 -1.96
N ALA A 15 -9.56 -35.99 -2.90
CA ALA A 15 -8.95 -36.37 -4.18
C ALA A 15 -9.55 -35.50 -5.31
N PRO A 16 -8.74 -35.17 -6.36
CA PRO A 16 -7.40 -35.68 -6.71
C PRO A 16 -6.24 -34.97 -5.98
N LEU A 17 -5.21 -35.79 -5.66
CA LEU A 17 -3.95 -35.28 -5.08
C LEU A 17 -3.07 -34.70 -6.19
N TRP A 18 -2.72 -33.44 -6.06
CA TRP A 18 -1.75 -32.79 -6.94
C TRP A 18 -0.34 -33.24 -6.57
N HIS A 19 0.40 -33.76 -7.56
CA HIS A 19 1.81 -34.07 -7.42
C HIS A 19 2.66 -33.08 -8.24
N LEU A 20 3.77 -32.62 -7.67
CA LEU A 20 4.78 -31.88 -8.42
C LEU A 20 5.31 -32.80 -9.55
N LYS A 21 5.26 -32.28 -10.78
CA LYS A 21 5.86 -32.93 -11.93
C LYS A 21 7.38 -32.97 -11.72
N PRO A 22 8.06 -34.14 -11.86
CA PRO A 22 9.52 -34.14 -11.79
C PRO A 22 10.10 -33.29 -12.92
N GLU A 23 11.06 -32.44 -12.59
CA GLU A 23 11.82 -31.68 -13.58
C GLU A 23 12.60 -32.63 -14.48
N THR A 24 12.24 -32.76 -15.74
CA THR A 24 13.03 -33.42 -16.77
C THR A 24 14.18 -32.48 -17.14
N SER A 25 15.38 -32.85 -16.74
CA SER A 25 16.63 -32.24 -17.20
C SER A 25 16.70 -32.31 -18.74
N LYS A 26 16.56 -31.20 -19.41
CA LYS A 26 16.87 -31.06 -20.84
C LYS A 26 18.32 -30.62 -20.99
N GLN A 27 19.08 -31.53 -21.59
CA GLN A 27 20.43 -31.32 -22.08
C GLN A 27 20.51 -30.15 -23.07
N ASN A 28 21.61 -29.41 -22.95
CA ASN A 28 22.12 -28.42 -23.86
C ASN A 28 22.07 -28.85 -25.32
N LYS A 29 21.53 -28.03 -26.20
CA LYS A 29 21.93 -27.93 -27.59
C LYS A 29 22.17 -26.46 -27.95
N SER A 30 23.40 -26.26 -28.44
CA SER A 30 24.10 -25.14 -29.01
C SER A 30 23.27 -24.10 -29.76
N THR A 31 23.58 -22.84 -29.45
CA THR A 31 23.93 -21.69 -30.31
C THR A 31 23.27 -21.58 -31.67
N GLN A 32 22.34 -20.65 -31.81
CA GLN A 32 22.27 -19.79 -33.02
C GLN A 32 21.99 -18.36 -32.56
N GLN A 33 22.95 -17.49 -32.89
CA GLN A 33 22.86 -16.04 -32.77
C GLN A 33 21.75 -15.55 -33.69
N THR A 34 20.71 -15.00 -33.15
CA THR A 34 19.77 -14.17 -33.89
C THR A 34 19.95 -12.73 -33.40
N THR A 35 20.43 -11.92 -34.26
CA THR A 35 20.65 -10.48 -34.12
C THR A 35 19.43 -9.79 -33.52
N ALA A 36 19.68 -9.07 -32.42
CA ALA A 36 18.74 -8.15 -31.83
C ALA A 36 18.32 -7.09 -32.89
N ARG A 37 17.09 -7.19 -33.34
CA ARG A 37 16.39 -6.07 -33.92
C ARG A 37 15.86 -5.22 -32.78
N ASP A 38 16.36 -4.01 -32.74
CA ASP A 38 15.90 -2.92 -31.89
C ASP A 38 14.37 -2.84 -31.89
N LEU A 39 13.75 -3.34 -30.83
CA LEU A 39 12.42 -2.89 -30.46
C LEU A 39 12.63 -1.52 -29.81
N MET A 40 12.52 -0.48 -30.62
CA MET A 40 12.37 0.88 -30.17
C MET A 40 11.11 0.93 -29.28
N PHE A 41 11.31 0.89 -27.98
CA PHE A 41 10.32 1.43 -27.05
C PHE A 41 10.19 2.92 -27.35
N PRO A 42 8.97 3.45 -27.49
CA PRO A 42 8.83 4.90 -27.60
C PRO A 42 9.47 5.53 -26.37
N PRO A 43 10.16 6.68 -26.51
CA PRO A 43 10.77 7.36 -25.39
C PRO A 43 9.67 7.67 -24.37
N ASP A 44 9.96 7.34 -23.09
CA ASP A 44 9.19 7.78 -21.95
C ASP A 44 8.80 9.25 -22.14
N PRO A 45 7.55 9.64 -21.94
CA PRO A 45 7.18 11.04 -21.91
C PRO A 45 7.69 11.66 -20.58
N ALA A 46 9.02 11.79 -20.49
CA ALA A 46 9.66 12.59 -19.47
C ALA A 46 9.57 14.06 -19.90
N LYS A 47 8.44 14.70 -19.64
CA LYS A 47 8.32 16.17 -19.56
C LYS A 47 6.92 16.53 -19.06
N ASP A 48 6.84 16.72 -17.75
CA ASP A 48 6.05 17.69 -17.01
C ASP A 48 5.89 17.26 -15.53
N SER A 49 6.96 16.68 -14.95
CA SER A 49 7.07 16.65 -13.49
C SER A 49 7.35 18.09 -13.05
N LYS A 50 6.36 18.78 -12.47
CA LYS A 50 6.63 20.02 -11.74
C LYS A 50 7.78 19.74 -10.78
N PRO A 51 8.81 20.60 -10.74
CA PRO A 51 9.95 20.39 -9.86
C PRO A 51 9.46 20.09 -8.44
N CYS A 52 10.10 19.18 -7.75
CA CYS A 52 9.75 18.79 -6.38
C CYS A 52 9.65 20.03 -5.45
N GLU A 53 10.46 21.05 -5.72
CA GLU A 53 10.46 22.34 -5.03
C GLU A 53 9.15 23.11 -5.12
N GLU A 54 8.43 23.05 -6.25
CA GLU A 54 7.11 23.71 -6.38
C GLU A 54 6.05 23.02 -5.53
N ILE A 55 6.07 21.67 -5.46
CA ILE A 55 5.12 20.91 -4.66
C ILE A 55 5.29 21.22 -3.17
N GLN A 56 6.52 21.37 -2.69
CA GLN A 56 6.84 21.69 -1.29
C GLN A 56 6.31 23.05 -0.82
N GLN A 57 6.02 23.97 -1.74
CA GLN A 57 5.50 25.29 -1.40
C GLN A 57 3.97 25.38 -1.51
N MET A 58 3.29 24.35 -2.04
CA MET A 58 1.84 24.36 -2.23
C MET A 58 1.10 24.37 -0.90
N ASN A 59 0.03 25.14 -0.83
CA ASN A 59 -0.97 25.00 0.21
C ASN A 59 -1.89 23.78 -0.09
N TRP A 60 -2.84 23.50 0.80
CA TRP A 60 -3.72 22.34 0.69
C TRP A 60 -4.55 22.30 -0.61
N ASP A 61 -5.18 23.41 -0.97
CA ASP A 61 -6.03 23.50 -2.17
C ASP A 61 -5.21 23.36 -3.45
N GLN A 62 -4.04 24.01 -3.51
CA GLN A 62 -3.13 23.91 -4.64
C GLN A 62 -2.62 22.46 -4.81
N LEU A 63 -2.27 21.80 -3.69
CA LEU A 63 -1.82 20.41 -3.71
C LEU A 63 -2.91 19.47 -4.21
N LYS A 64 -4.15 19.64 -3.71
CA LYS A 64 -5.32 18.86 -4.11
C LYS A 64 -5.62 19.02 -5.60
N LEU A 65 -5.60 20.25 -6.08
CA LEU A 65 -5.80 20.57 -7.50
C LEU A 65 -4.69 19.96 -8.37
N THR A 66 -3.43 20.07 -7.94
CA THR A 66 -2.29 19.52 -8.69
C THR A 66 -2.37 18.01 -8.78
N VAL A 67 -2.72 17.32 -7.69
CA VAL A 67 -2.90 15.86 -7.69
C VAL A 67 -4.05 15.44 -8.60
N SER A 68 -5.15 16.20 -8.66
CA SER A 68 -6.28 15.85 -9.52
C SER A 68 -5.93 15.85 -11.02
N HIS A 69 -4.99 16.67 -11.44
CA HIS A 69 -4.51 16.79 -12.83
C HIS A 69 -3.14 16.12 -13.07
N CYS A 70 -2.60 15.40 -12.07
CA CYS A 70 -1.28 14.80 -12.16
C CYS A 70 -1.20 13.76 -13.28
N THR A 71 -0.14 13.84 -14.10
CA THR A 71 0.19 12.88 -15.18
C THR A 71 1.62 12.35 -15.06
N ALA A 72 2.24 12.47 -13.89
CA ALA A 72 3.65 12.16 -13.67
C ALA A 72 4.04 10.68 -13.88
N CYS A 73 3.07 9.75 -13.83
CA CYS A 73 3.33 8.32 -14.07
C CYS A 73 2.21 7.66 -14.86
N LEU A 74 2.45 6.44 -15.33
CA LEU A 74 1.52 5.68 -16.18
C LEU A 74 0.17 5.38 -15.51
N LEU A 75 0.06 5.43 -14.19
CA LEU A 75 -1.22 5.23 -13.49
C LEU A 75 -2.26 6.29 -13.86
N SER A 76 -1.84 7.45 -14.32
CA SER A 76 -2.75 8.51 -14.78
C SER A 76 -3.58 8.10 -15.99
N GLN A 77 -3.09 7.17 -16.81
CA GLN A 77 -3.77 6.74 -18.04
C GLN A 77 -4.91 5.75 -17.78
N THR A 78 -4.90 5.07 -16.62
CA THR A 78 -5.85 3.98 -16.32
C THR A 78 -6.77 4.25 -15.16
N ARG A 79 -6.54 5.33 -14.40
CA ARG A 79 -7.42 5.74 -13.31
C ARG A 79 -8.71 6.36 -13.83
N THR A 80 -9.77 6.26 -13.04
CA THR A 80 -11.00 7.05 -13.21
C THR A 80 -10.87 8.37 -12.46
N HIS A 81 -10.51 8.30 -11.18
CA HIS A 81 -10.27 9.47 -10.34
C HIS A 81 -8.93 9.34 -9.60
N THR A 82 -8.37 10.48 -9.22
CA THR A 82 -7.32 10.51 -8.19
C THR A 82 -7.95 10.37 -6.82
N VAL A 83 -7.27 9.65 -5.93
CA VAL A 83 -7.68 9.47 -4.54
C VAL A 83 -6.68 10.22 -3.66
N PHE A 84 -6.98 11.48 -3.39
CA PHE A 84 -6.08 12.38 -2.67
C PHE A 84 -5.87 11.97 -1.22
N GLY A 85 -6.94 11.70 -0.53
CA GLY A 85 -7.03 11.42 0.90
C GLY A 85 -8.33 11.96 1.46
N VAL A 86 -8.66 11.61 2.70
CA VAL A 86 -9.87 12.07 3.40
C VAL A 86 -9.61 12.15 4.89
N GLY A 87 -10.21 13.14 5.52
CA GLY A 87 -10.18 13.29 6.98
C GLY A 87 -9.92 14.71 7.43
N ASP A 88 -9.48 14.84 8.67
CA ASP A 88 -9.14 16.11 9.31
C ASP A 88 -7.77 16.59 8.81
N GLU A 89 -7.72 17.78 8.23
CA GLU A 89 -6.48 18.38 7.72
C GLU A 89 -5.51 18.77 8.84
N ASN A 90 -5.97 18.79 10.11
CA ASN A 90 -5.17 18.99 11.31
C ASN A 90 -5.13 17.72 12.18
N ALA A 91 -5.14 16.56 11.55
CA ALA A 91 -5.22 15.28 12.22
C ALA A 91 -3.97 14.99 13.06
N ASP A 92 -4.17 14.48 14.27
CA ASP A 92 -3.09 13.92 15.10
C ASP A 92 -2.64 12.53 14.58
N TRP A 93 -3.55 11.78 13.94
CA TRP A 93 -3.32 10.44 13.40
C TRP A 93 -3.34 10.44 11.88
N LEU A 94 -2.28 9.95 11.26
CA LEU A 94 -2.21 9.74 9.81
C LEU A 94 -2.12 8.25 9.49
N PHE A 95 -3.11 7.74 8.77
CA PHE A 95 -3.11 6.37 8.25
C PHE A 95 -2.72 6.37 6.78
N VAL A 96 -1.67 5.62 6.44
CA VAL A 96 -1.13 5.55 5.07
C VAL A 96 -1.24 4.13 4.55
N GLY A 97 -2.04 3.92 3.51
CA GLY A 97 -2.17 2.66 2.79
C GLY A 97 -1.28 2.59 1.56
N GLU A 98 -1.45 1.54 0.76
CA GLU A 98 -0.68 1.28 -0.45
C GLU A 98 -1.17 2.14 -1.64
N GLY A 99 -2.41 1.98 -2.02
CA GLY A 99 -3.01 2.64 -3.18
C GLY A 99 -4.51 2.37 -3.31
N PRO A 100 -5.20 3.11 -4.18
CA PRO A 100 -6.63 2.95 -4.40
C PRO A 100 -6.98 1.59 -5.02
N GLY A 101 -8.08 0.99 -4.57
CA GLY A 101 -8.76 -0.11 -5.22
C GLY A 101 -9.81 0.36 -6.22
N ALA A 102 -10.60 -0.59 -6.77
CA ALA A 102 -11.60 -0.27 -7.79
C ALA A 102 -12.74 0.63 -7.30
N ARG A 103 -13.14 0.49 -6.04
CA ARG A 103 -14.19 1.34 -5.46
C ARG A 103 -13.69 2.74 -5.18
N GLU A 104 -12.49 2.83 -4.65
CA GLU A 104 -11.81 4.08 -4.36
C GLU A 104 -11.54 4.88 -5.63
N ASP A 105 -11.13 4.23 -6.71
CA ASP A 105 -10.94 4.83 -8.03
C ASP A 105 -12.26 5.36 -8.62
N ALA A 106 -13.37 4.66 -8.39
CA ALA A 106 -14.68 5.09 -8.84
C ALA A 106 -15.26 6.28 -8.05
N THR A 107 -14.97 6.37 -6.75
CA THR A 107 -15.53 7.41 -5.86
C THR A 107 -14.60 8.59 -5.63
N GLY A 108 -13.29 8.43 -5.81
CA GLY A 108 -12.26 9.42 -5.47
C GLY A 108 -11.91 9.47 -3.97
N GLU A 109 -12.46 8.56 -3.14
CA GLU A 109 -12.21 8.52 -1.70
C GLU A 109 -11.44 7.26 -1.29
N PRO A 110 -10.47 7.35 -0.36
CA PRO A 110 -9.69 6.21 0.09
C PRO A 110 -10.50 5.32 1.05
N PHE A 111 -10.25 4.00 0.97
CA PHE A 111 -10.80 3.01 1.90
C PHE A 111 -12.34 3.03 2.00
N VAL A 112 -13.04 3.00 0.89
CA VAL A 112 -14.52 2.89 0.82
C VAL A 112 -15.00 1.46 0.55
N GLY A 113 -14.10 0.55 0.17
CA GLY A 113 -14.40 -0.87 -0.05
C GLY A 113 -14.47 -1.68 1.24
N GLN A 114 -14.45 -3.02 1.12
CA GLN A 114 -14.48 -3.94 2.29
C GLN A 114 -13.29 -3.74 3.23
N ALA A 115 -12.10 -3.46 2.68
CA ALA A 115 -10.91 -3.12 3.46
C ALA A 115 -11.12 -1.84 4.28
N GLY A 116 -11.79 -0.85 3.68
CA GLY A 116 -12.13 0.40 4.36
C GLY A 116 -13.11 0.19 5.51
N LYS A 117 -14.16 -0.61 5.32
CA LYS A 117 -15.09 -0.96 6.39
C LYS A 117 -14.39 -1.64 7.57
N LEU A 118 -13.39 -2.50 7.29
CA LEU A 118 -12.59 -3.07 8.37
C LEU A 118 -11.69 -2.02 9.02
N LEU A 119 -11.11 -1.10 8.26
CA LEU A 119 -10.33 0.00 8.83
C LEU A 119 -11.19 0.85 9.77
N ASP A 120 -12.43 1.18 9.39
CA ASP A 120 -13.35 1.93 10.26
C ASP A 120 -13.62 1.20 11.59
N GLN A 121 -13.79 -0.14 11.55
CA GLN A 121 -13.91 -0.94 12.78
C GLN A 121 -12.60 -0.97 13.59
N MET A 122 -11.45 -0.98 12.93
CA MET A 122 -10.14 -0.92 13.61
C MET A 122 -9.95 0.44 14.30
N LEU A 123 -10.34 1.54 13.66
CA LEU A 123 -10.34 2.88 14.25
C LEU A 123 -11.26 2.95 15.47
N ALA A 124 -12.51 2.53 15.31
CA ALA A 124 -13.49 2.52 16.39
C ALA A 124 -13.03 1.70 17.60
N ALA A 125 -12.34 0.57 17.40
CA ALA A 125 -11.82 -0.28 18.46
C ALA A 125 -10.77 0.41 19.36
N ILE A 126 -10.10 1.47 18.85
CA ILE A 126 -9.16 2.29 19.63
C ILE A 126 -9.72 3.67 20.00
N GLY A 127 -11.03 3.88 19.78
CA GLY A 127 -11.72 5.12 20.12
C GLY A 127 -11.53 6.25 19.12
N LEU A 128 -11.20 5.93 17.85
CA LEU A 128 -11.06 6.90 16.77
C LEU A 128 -12.23 6.79 15.78
N GLU A 129 -12.50 7.88 15.09
CA GLU A 129 -13.49 7.97 14.02
C GLU A 129 -12.87 8.62 12.79
N ARG A 130 -13.26 8.14 11.60
CA ARG A 130 -12.83 8.72 10.32
C ARG A 130 -13.24 10.21 10.25
N GLY A 131 -12.29 11.07 9.90
CA GLY A 131 -12.53 12.51 9.76
C GLY A 131 -12.49 13.31 11.07
N HIS A 132 -12.27 12.66 12.22
CA HIS A 132 -12.12 13.34 13.50
C HIS A 132 -10.75 13.01 14.10
N HIS A 133 -9.83 13.98 14.09
CA HIS A 133 -8.40 13.81 14.42
C HIS A 133 -7.68 12.72 13.61
N VAL A 134 -8.29 12.23 12.53
CA VAL A 134 -7.78 11.16 11.67
C VAL A 134 -7.76 11.61 10.22
N TYR A 135 -6.62 11.44 9.55
CA TYR A 135 -6.50 11.56 8.10
C TYR A 135 -6.06 10.22 7.50
N ILE A 136 -6.65 9.86 6.36
CA ILE A 136 -6.40 8.60 5.68
C ILE A 136 -5.97 8.88 4.24
N THR A 137 -4.83 8.31 3.83
CA THR A 137 -4.31 8.47 2.49
C THR A 137 -3.56 7.19 2.04
N ASN A 138 -2.92 7.23 0.88
CA ASN A 138 -2.13 6.15 0.31
C ASN A 138 -0.78 6.66 -0.22
N ILE A 139 0.17 5.74 -0.41
CA ILE A 139 1.46 6.02 -1.07
C ILE A 139 1.22 6.55 -2.48
N VAL A 140 0.39 5.86 -3.28
CA VAL A 140 0.02 6.34 -4.62
C VAL A 140 -1.42 6.85 -4.65
N LYS A 141 -1.67 7.92 -5.42
CA LYS A 141 -2.98 8.58 -5.52
C LYS A 141 -3.83 8.03 -6.66
N CYS A 142 -3.31 7.14 -7.47
CA CYS A 142 -3.96 6.52 -8.62
C CYS A 142 -3.99 5.01 -8.47
N ARG A 143 -5.05 4.38 -8.97
CA ARG A 143 -5.23 2.93 -8.91
C ARG A 143 -4.27 2.21 -9.87
N PRO A 144 -3.42 1.28 -9.41
CA PRO A 144 -2.66 0.41 -10.30
C PRO A 144 -3.58 -0.58 -11.04
N PRO A 145 -3.29 -0.90 -12.32
CA PRO A 145 -4.05 -1.88 -13.09
C PRO A 145 -4.21 -3.21 -12.34
N ASN A 146 -5.43 -3.77 -12.35
CA ASN A 146 -5.77 -5.02 -11.66
C ASN A 146 -5.48 -5.03 -10.15
N ASN A 147 -5.39 -3.86 -9.52
CA ASN A 147 -5.01 -3.69 -8.10
C ASN A 147 -3.68 -4.38 -7.76
N ARG A 148 -2.71 -4.37 -8.68
CA ARG A 148 -1.34 -4.80 -8.37
C ARG A 148 -0.67 -3.82 -7.42
N ASN A 149 0.41 -4.23 -6.79
CA ASN A 149 1.24 -3.28 -6.04
C ASN A 149 1.79 -2.21 -7.00
N PRO A 150 1.92 -0.95 -6.57
CA PRO A 150 2.61 0.07 -7.33
C PRO A 150 4.08 -0.33 -7.56
N SER A 151 4.63 0.03 -8.70
CA SER A 151 6.08 -0.10 -8.93
C SER A 151 6.84 0.95 -8.13
N SER A 152 8.14 0.73 -7.93
CA SER A 152 9.01 1.70 -7.24
C SER A 152 9.01 3.07 -7.94
N ASN A 153 8.96 3.09 -9.28
CA ASN A 153 8.88 4.34 -10.03
C ASN A 153 7.53 5.06 -9.82
N GLU A 154 6.41 4.34 -9.80
CA GLU A 154 5.08 4.92 -9.54
C GLU A 154 4.99 5.49 -8.12
N ALA A 155 5.55 4.78 -7.14
CA ALA A 155 5.63 5.26 -5.77
C ALA A 155 6.50 6.52 -5.66
N HIS A 156 7.70 6.51 -6.26
CA HIS A 156 8.64 7.63 -6.25
C HIS A 156 8.05 8.89 -6.91
N GLN A 157 7.36 8.75 -8.06
CA GLN A 157 6.71 9.88 -8.72
C GLN A 157 5.55 10.46 -7.87
N CYS A 158 4.96 9.68 -6.99
CA CYS A 158 3.85 10.10 -6.13
C CYS A 158 4.29 10.59 -4.75
N GLU A 159 5.53 10.26 -4.33
CA GLU A 159 6.11 10.58 -3.04
C GLU A 159 6.06 12.07 -2.68
N PRO A 160 6.39 13.04 -3.57
CA PRO A 160 6.37 14.46 -3.23
C PRO A 160 5.00 14.95 -2.74
N TYR A 161 3.92 14.38 -3.27
CA TYR A 161 2.56 14.73 -2.85
C TYR A 161 2.25 14.21 -1.44
N LEU A 162 2.67 12.98 -1.12
CA LEU A 162 2.48 12.42 0.21
C LEU A 162 3.32 13.18 1.25
N THR A 163 4.57 13.45 0.93
CA THR A 163 5.48 14.24 1.79
C THR A 163 4.85 15.59 2.09
N ARG A 164 4.35 16.30 1.07
CA ARG A 164 3.69 17.58 1.27
C ARG A 164 2.41 17.48 2.11
N GLN A 165 1.60 16.43 1.94
CA GLN A 165 0.45 16.17 2.82
C GLN A 165 0.88 16.02 4.27
N ILE A 166 1.94 15.24 4.54
CA ILE A 166 2.45 15.04 5.90
C ILE A 166 2.93 16.36 6.52
N GLU A 167 3.64 17.18 5.75
CA GLU A 167 4.11 18.50 6.20
C GLU A 167 2.97 19.48 6.51
N LEU A 168 1.87 19.40 5.77
CA LEU A 168 0.70 20.28 5.98
C LEU A 168 -0.15 19.81 7.16
N ILE A 169 -0.38 18.49 7.30
CA ILE A 169 -1.16 17.88 8.38
C ILE A 169 -0.39 17.97 9.71
N LYS A 170 0.92 17.74 9.71
CA LYS A 170 1.79 17.67 10.88
C LYS A 170 1.28 16.66 11.94
N PRO A 171 1.02 15.41 11.54
CA PRO A 171 0.47 14.43 12.45
C PRO A 171 1.45 14.12 13.58
N LYS A 172 0.94 13.75 14.76
CA LYS A 172 1.75 13.29 15.90
C LYS A 172 2.19 11.83 15.75
N LEU A 173 1.41 11.02 14.98
CA LEU A 173 1.71 9.61 14.75
C LEU A 173 1.26 9.16 13.37
N ILE A 174 2.14 8.45 12.67
CA ILE A 174 1.86 7.82 11.38
C ILE A 174 1.63 6.32 11.58
N ILE A 175 0.58 5.77 10.99
CA ILE A 175 0.29 4.34 10.94
C ILE A 175 0.43 3.85 9.50
N ALA A 176 1.46 3.07 9.22
CA ALA A 176 1.66 2.43 7.92
C ALA A 176 0.83 1.15 7.83
N LEU A 177 -0.12 1.11 6.90
CA LEU A 177 -1.02 -0.01 6.67
C LEU A 177 -0.44 -0.96 5.61
N GLY A 178 0.23 -2.02 6.05
CA GLY A 178 0.76 -3.07 5.20
C GLY A 178 2.20 -2.87 4.75
N LYS A 179 2.71 -3.88 4.02
CA LYS A 179 4.12 -3.96 3.62
C LYS A 179 4.53 -2.79 2.71
N VAL A 180 3.73 -2.50 1.68
CA VAL A 180 4.08 -1.50 0.66
C VAL A 180 4.18 -0.11 1.29
N ALA A 181 3.19 0.28 2.12
CA ALA A 181 3.22 1.55 2.83
C ALA A 181 4.44 1.65 3.75
N ALA A 182 4.70 0.59 4.54
CA ALA A 182 5.83 0.56 5.47
C ALA A 182 7.18 0.67 4.75
N GLN A 183 7.38 -0.10 3.67
CA GLN A 183 8.62 -0.10 2.91
C GLN A 183 8.91 1.24 2.24
N ASN A 184 7.89 1.89 1.67
CA ASN A 184 8.06 3.20 1.04
C ASN A 184 8.36 4.29 2.07
N LEU A 185 7.63 4.32 3.20
CA LEU A 185 7.85 5.34 4.25
C LEU A 185 9.20 5.16 4.97
N LEU A 186 9.68 3.92 5.14
CA LEU A 186 10.92 3.62 5.87
C LEU A 186 12.14 3.48 4.95
N GLY A 187 11.96 3.50 3.63
CA GLY A 187 13.05 3.29 2.67
C GLY A 187 13.73 1.92 2.82
N CYS A 188 12.99 0.85 3.12
CA CYS A 188 13.51 -0.48 3.38
C CYS A 188 12.76 -1.57 2.60
N GLU A 189 13.33 -2.78 2.53
CA GLU A 189 12.70 -3.94 1.89
C GLU A 189 12.29 -5.05 2.87
N ASP A 190 12.29 -4.73 4.15
CA ASP A 190 12.00 -5.67 5.23
C ASP A 190 10.58 -6.27 5.13
N SER A 191 10.43 -7.46 5.71
CA SER A 191 9.12 -8.12 5.78
C SER A 191 8.20 -7.40 6.76
N ILE A 192 6.87 -7.43 6.50
CA ILE A 192 5.88 -6.86 7.41
C ILE A 192 6.01 -7.46 8.83
N SER A 193 6.38 -8.73 8.95
CA SER A 193 6.53 -9.42 10.24
C SER A 193 7.71 -8.88 11.05
N SER A 194 8.78 -8.41 10.40
CA SER A 194 9.93 -7.80 11.08
C SER A 194 9.69 -6.34 11.46
N LEU A 195 8.85 -5.65 10.68
CA LEU A 195 8.56 -4.23 10.87
C LEU A 195 7.51 -3.97 11.95
N ARG A 196 6.56 -4.88 12.17
CA ARG A 196 5.48 -4.71 13.14
C ARG A 196 5.96 -4.71 14.59
N GLY A 197 5.17 -4.08 15.46
CA GLY A 197 5.40 -4.06 16.92
C GLY A 197 6.61 -3.24 17.35
N LYS A 198 7.08 -2.35 16.52
CA LYS A 198 8.19 -1.43 16.78
C LYS A 198 7.78 0.00 16.46
N LEU A 199 8.47 0.94 17.10
CA LEU A 199 8.37 2.37 16.83
C LEU A 199 9.52 2.76 15.89
N TYR A 200 9.19 3.45 14.82
CA TYR A 200 10.12 4.03 13.85
C TYR A 200 10.01 5.55 13.87
N ASP A 201 10.91 6.20 13.19
CA ASP A 201 10.89 7.63 12.94
C ASP A 201 10.72 7.91 11.45
N TYR A 202 9.82 8.81 11.11
CA TYR A 202 9.67 9.37 9.77
C TYR A 202 9.85 10.89 9.85
N SER A 203 11.07 11.36 9.58
CA SER A 203 11.38 12.80 9.60
C SER A 203 10.96 13.50 10.90
N GLY A 204 11.21 12.87 12.04
CA GLY A 204 10.86 13.36 13.38
C GLY A 204 9.45 13.02 13.84
N ILE A 205 8.67 12.30 13.04
CA ILE A 205 7.31 11.87 13.39
C ILE A 205 7.35 10.37 13.71
N PRO A 206 6.87 9.95 14.89
CA PRO A 206 6.72 8.53 15.23
C PRO A 206 5.89 7.77 14.19
N LEU A 207 6.36 6.56 13.79
CA LEU A 207 5.70 5.71 12.82
C LEU A 207 5.56 4.28 13.36
N ILE A 208 4.38 3.72 13.25
CA ILE A 208 4.07 2.33 13.62
C ILE A 208 3.52 1.59 12.40
N VAL A 209 3.94 0.33 12.24
CA VAL A 209 3.54 -0.52 11.13
C VAL A 209 2.54 -1.56 11.60
N THR A 210 1.46 -1.75 10.85
CA THR A 210 0.50 -2.85 11.04
C THR A 210 0.11 -3.51 9.73
N TYR A 211 -0.65 -4.59 9.79
CA TYR A 211 -1.17 -5.26 8.59
C TYR A 211 -2.19 -4.40 7.85
N HIS A 212 -2.18 -4.52 6.51
CA HIS A 212 -3.19 -3.88 5.68
C HIS A 212 -4.57 -4.53 5.91
N PRO A 213 -5.66 -3.76 6.02
CA PRO A 213 -7.00 -4.31 6.25
C PRO A 213 -7.43 -5.36 5.20
N ALA A 214 -7.08 -5.16 3.92
CA ALA A 214 -7.37 -6.13 2.87
C ALA A 214 -6.69 -7.50 3.09
N TYR A 215 -5.51 -7.52 3.71
CA TYR A 215 -4.85 -8.77 4.11
C TYR A 215 -5.60 -9.46 5.26
N LEU A 216 -6.04 -8.70 6.27
CA LEU A 216 -6.76 -9.21 7.44
C LEU A 216 -8.13 -9.81 7.10
N LEU A 217 -8.75 -9.41 5.98
CA LEU A 217 -9.97 -10.03 5.47
C LEU A 217 -9.74 -11.48 5.00
N ARG A 218 -8.53 -11.81 4.56
CA ARG A 218 -8.13 -13.14 4.08
C ARG A 218 -7.39 -13.97 5.12
N ALA A 219 -6.75 -13.32 6.09
CA ALA A 219 -5.93 -13.94 7.12
C ALA A 219 -6.48 -13.59 8.51
N LEU A 220 -7.64 -14.15 8.86
CA LEU A 220 -8.37 -13.82 10.09
C LEU A 220 -7.54 -13.98 11.38
N PRO A 221 -6.66 -15.01 11.55
CA PRO A 221 -5.81 -15.13 12.73
C PRO A 221 -4.87 -13.93 12.95
N GLU A 222 -4.48 -13.24 11.86
CA GLU A 222 -3.57 -12.09 11.93
C GLU A 222 -4.23 -10.84 12.53
N LYS A 223 -5.56 -10.81 12.65
CA LYS A 223 -6.29 -9.73 13.33
C LYS A 223 -5.84 -9.53 14.77
N ALA A 224 -5.52 -10.63 15.49
CA ALA A 224 -5.00 -10.54 16.85
C ALA A 224 -3.64 -9.81 16.93
N LYS A 225 -2.81 -9.96 15.90
CA LYS A 225 -1.54 -9.25 15.82
C LYS A 225 -1.77 -7.77 15.47
N ALA A 226 -2.65 -7.47 14.51
CA ALA A 226 -3.03 -6.10 14.20
C ALA A 226 -3.64 -5.37 15.40
N TRP A 227 -4.43 -6.06 16.21
CA TRP A 227 -4.96 -5.52 17.47
C TRP A 227 -3.84 -5.10 18.43
N LYS A 228 -2.81 -5.93 18.61
CA LYS A 228 -1.65 -5.58 19.44
C LYS A 228 -0.94 -4.32 18.91
N ASP A 229 -0.80 -4.17 17.59
CA ASP A 229 -0.20 -2.98 16.99
C ASP A 229 -1.05 -1.73 17.24
N LEU A 230 -2.37 -1.83 17.15
CA LEU A 230 -3.28 -0.72 17.42
C LEU A 230 -3.27 -0.32 18.90
N CYS A 231 -3.22 -1.28 19.82
CA CYS A 231 -3.05 -1.00 21.25
C CYS A 231 -1.72 -0.29 21.51
N PHE A 232 -0.64 -0.74 20.86
CA PHE A 232 0.68 -0.09 20.95
C PHE A 232 0.62 1.34 20.40
N ALA A 233 0.00 1.55 19.24
CA ALA A 233 -0.19 2.86 18.65
C ALA A 233 -0.97 3.81 19.57
N ARG A 234 -2.07 3.32 20.19
CA ARG A 234 -2.85 4.09 21.15
C ARG A 234 -2.02 4.48 22.38
N SER A 235 -1.25 3.56 22.94
CA SER A 235 -0.36 3.84 24.07
C SER A 235 0.72 4.86 23.70
N THR A 236 1.31 4.73 22.51
CA THR A 236 2.30 5.69 21.99
C THR A 236 1.68 7.08 21.87
N MET A 237 0.50 7.21 21.25
CA MET A 237 -0.17 8.50 21.14
C MET A 237 -0.44 9.15 22.49
N GLN A 238 -0.86 8.37 23.49
CA GLN A 238 -1.08 8.88 24.85
C GLN A 238 0.18 9.47 25.50
N SER A 239 1.35 9.00 25.11
CA SER A 239 2.63 9.55 25.59
C SER A 239 3.11 10.77 24.81
N LEU A 240 2.48 11.10 23.67
CA LEU A 240 2.78 12.27 22.83
C LEU A 240 1.85 13.47 23.09
N LEU A 241 0.76 13.26 23.85
CA LEU A 241 -0.20 14.29 24.26
C LEU A 241 0.18 14.90 25.60
#